data_9ba348903fd553bca2871a8d906e46ea
#
_entry.id   9ba348903fd553bca2871a8d906e46ea
#
_cell.length_a   1.000
_cell.length_b   1.000
_cell.length_c   1.000
_cell.angle_alpha   90.00
_cell.angle_beta   90.00
_cell.angle_gamma   90.00
#
_symmetry.space_group_name_H-M   'P 1'
#
loop_
_entity.id
_entity.type
_entity.pdbx_description
1 polymer ?
#
loop_
_entity_poly.entity_id
_entity_poly.type
_entity_poly.pdbx_seq_one_letter_code
_entity_poly.pdbx_strand_id
1 'polypeptide(L)'
;MKQINLKDVRHTPVRDVKYEAKIQKAITQIENSKDLDSKTKNFATTSLRKQIRERLIRIENGNIIRYQCPTCGHLFWMKSMLSCEHCGQLLIYGSEGDE
;
A
#
# COMPACT_ATOMS: atom_id res chain seq x y z
N MET A 1 -33.16 7.09 -7.14
CA MET A 1 -31.97 6.37 -6.73
C MET A 1 -30.79 7.30 -6.52
N LYS A 2 -30.04 7.01 -5.55
CA LYS A 2 -28.89 7.84 -5.28
C LYS A 2 -27.83 7.68 -6.36
N GLN A 3 -27.39 8.80 -6.87
CA GLN A 3 -26.37 8.82 -7.87
C GLN A 3 -25.01 8.60 -7.23
N ILE A 4 -24.25 7.66 -7.75
CA ILE A 4 -22.90 7.46 -7.27
C ILE A 4 -22.03 8.60 -7.80
N ASN A 5 -21.30 9.21 -6.91
CA ASN A 5 -20.42 10.27 -7.30
C ASN A 5 -19.14 9.68 -7.85
N LEU A 6 -18.98 9.75 -9.15
CA LEU A 6 -17.81 9.17 -9.80
C LEU A 6 -16.51 9.80 -9.37
N LYS A 7 -16.57 11.06 -8.95
CA LYS A 7 -15.37 11.69 -8.42
C LYS A 7 -14.88 11.00 -7.18
N ASP A 8 -15.82 10.63 -6.30
CA ASP A 8 -15.44 9.94 -5.08
C ASP A 8 -14.82 8.61 -5.37
N VAL A 9 -15.34 7.92 -6.38
CA VAL A 9 -14.85 6.62 -6.74
C VAL A 9 -13.43 6.70 -7.26
N ARG A 10 -13.09 7.79 -7.94
CA ARG A 10 -11.77 7.94 -8.54
C ARG A 10 -10.75 8.56 -7.62
N HIS A 11 -11.15 8.97 -6.45
CA HIS A 11 -10.21 9.54 -5.50
C HIS A 11 -9.31 8.47 -4.93
N THR A 12 -8.18 8.92 -4.40
CA THR A 12 -7.28 8.04 -3.68
C THR A 12 -8.06 7.29 -2.61
N PRO A 13 -7.87 5.98 -2.50
CA PRO A 13 -8.54 5.24 -1.45
C PRO A 13 -8.15 5.75 -0.08
N VAL A 14 -9.14 5.83 0.79
CA VAL A 14 -8.89 6.20 2.17
C VAL A 14 -8.38 4.98 2.91
N ARG A 15 -7.38 5.18 3.75
CA ARG A 15 -6.88 4.09 4.56
C ARG A 15 -7.95 3.66 5.56
N ASP A 16 -8.17 2.37 5.63
CA ASP A 16 -9.10 1.81 6.59
C ASP A 16 -8.31 1.48 7.86
N VAL A 17 -8.33 2.39 8.80
CA VAL A 17 -7.54 2.26 10.01
C VAL A 17 -7.94 1.04 10.81
N LYS A 18 -9.24 0.73 10.83
CA LYS A 18 -9.71 -0.44 11.57
C LYS A 18 -9.21 -1.73 10.94
N TYR A 19 -9.26 -1.79 9.62
CA TYR A 19 -8.80 -2.97 8.92
C TYR A 19 -7.29 -3.13 9.08
N GLU A 20 -6.56 -2.03 8.98
CA GLU A 20 -5.11 -2.07 9.14
C GLU A 20 -4.73 -2.48 10.55
N ALA A 21 -5.51 -2.06 11.55
CA ALA A 21 -5.26 -2.47 12.92
C ALA A 21 -5.43 -3.98 13.07
N LYS A 22 -6.42 -4.55 12.39
CA LYS A 22 -6.60 -6.00 12.41
C LYS A 22 -5.42 -6.70 11.75
N ILE A 23 -4.91 -6.15 10.67
CA ILE A 23 -3.74 -6.71 9.99
C ILE A 23 -2.53 -6.66 10.91
N GLN A 24 -2.30 -5.54 11.57
CA GLN A 24 -1.18 -5.41 12.48
C GLN A 24 -1.28 -6.39 13.64
N LYS A 25 -2.48 -6.58 14.16
CA LYS A 25 -2.68 -7.55 15.23
C LYS A 25 -2.36 -8.96 14.74
N ALA A 26 -2.80 -9.29 13.53
CA ALA A 26 -2.52 -10.61 12.97
C ALA A 26 -1.02 -10.80 12.77
N ILE A 27 -0.33 -9.78 12.30
CA ILE A 27 1.13 -9.85 12.14
C ILE A 27 1.80 -10.13 13.46
N THR A 28 1.39 -9.42 14.51
CA THR A 28 1.96 -9.61 15.83
C THR A 28 1.73 -11.03 16.33
N GLN A 29 0.53 -11.55 16.13
CA GLN A 29 0.22 -12.91 16.55
C GLN A 29 1.07 -13.94 15.82
N ILE A 30 1.29 -13.73 14.53
CA ILE A 30 2.13 -14.63 13.75
C ILE A 30 3.57 -14.56 14.22
N GLU A 31 4.08 -13.34 14.44
CA GLU A 31 5.46 -13.18 14.89
C GLU A 31 5.70 -13.81 16.25
N ASN A 32 4.69 -13.83 17.10
CA ASN A 32 4.81 -14.39 18.44
C ASN A 32 4.48 -15.88 18.49
N SER A 33 4.08 -16.47 17.37
CA SER A 33 3.73 -17.88 17.36
C SER A 33 4.99 -18.73 17.51
N LYS A 34 4.91 -19.74 18.35
CA LYS A 34 6.02 -20.67 18.54
C LYS A 34 5.93 -21.87 17.63
N ASP A 35 4.79 -22.02 16.95
CA ASP A 35 4.55 -23.20 16.13
C ASP A 35 4.96 -23.00 14.67
N LEU A 36 5.27 -21.77 14.29
CA LEU A 36 5.62 -21.47 12.92
C LEU A 36 7.11 -21.22 12.80
N ASP A 37 7.70 -21.72 11.72
CA ASP A 37 9.11 -21.45 11.48
C ASP A 37 9.31 -20.04 10.91
N SER A 38 10.58 -19.63 10.83
CA SER A 38 10.89 -18.27 10.40
C SER A 38 10.45 -18.00 8.97
N LYS A 39 10.58 -18.97 8.09
CA LYS A 39 10.19 -18.77 6.69
C LYS A 39 8.70 -18.56 6.56
N THR A 40 7.92 -19.38 7.27
CA THR A 40 6.47 -19.24 7.25
C THR A 40 6.05 -17.92 7.84
N LYS A 41 6.66 -17.51 8.94
CA LYS A 41 6.35 -16.22 9.55
C LYS A 41 6.66 -15.08 8.60
N ASN A 42 7.82 -15.11 7.96
CA ASN A 42 8.22 -14.06 7.05
C ASN A 42 7.28 -13.98 5.85
N PHE A 43 6.91 -15.12 5.31
CA PHE A 43 6.00 -15.14 4.17
C PHE A 43 4.64 -14.54 4.54
N ALA A 44 4.10 -14.99 5.67
CA ALA A 44 2.78 -14.53 6.08
C ALA A 44 2.78 -13.06 6.45
N THR A 45 3.76 -12.61 7.22
CA THR A 45 3.78 -11.22 7.63
C THR A 45 4.08 -10.28 6.48
N THR A 46 4.94 -10.69 5.56
CA THR A 46 5.21 -9.88 4.38
C THR A 46 3.95 -9.71 3.53
N SER A 47 3.22 -10.80 3.35
CA SER A 47 1.98 -10.75 2.58
C SER A 47 0.95 -9.85 3.23
N LEU A 48 0.82 -9.93 4.55
CA LEU A 48 -0.13 -9.09 5.27
C LEU A 48 0.26 -7.62 5.23
N ARG A 49 1.56 -7.33 5.35
CA ARG A 49 2.02 -5.94 5.31
C ARG A 49 1.70 -5.28 3.98
N LYS A 50 1.69 -6.04 2.89
CA LYS A 50 1.38 -5.47 1.59
C LYS A 50 -0.08 -5.04 1.49
N GLN A 51 -0.93 -5.48 2.39
CA GLN A 51 -2.32 -5.06 2.41
C GLN A 51 -2.55 -3.78 3.19
N ILE A 52 -1.51 -3.26 3.82
CA ILE A 52 -1.57 -1.94 4.45
C ILE A 52 -1.08 -0.96 3.39
N ARG A 53 -1.93 -0.02 3.03
CA ARG A 53 -1.58 0.90 1.95
C ARG A 53 -0.41 1.78 2.32
N GLU A 54 0.52 1.88 1.39
CA GLU A 54 1.70 2.69 1.56
C GLU A 54 1.70 3.80 0.53
N ARG A 55 2.26 4.94 0.89
CA ARG A 55 2.29 6.09 0.02
C ARG A 55 3.38 5.95 -1.02
N LEU A 56 3.03 6.23 -2.27
CA LEU A 56 4.02 6.24 -3.35
C LEU A 56 5.08 7.30 -3.05
N ILE A 57 6.32 6.96 -3.39
CA ILE A 57 7.42 7.90 -3.26
C ILE A 57 7.49 8.72 -4.54
N ARG A 58 7.49 10.03 -4.40
CA ARG A 58 7.60 10.92 -5.55
C ARG A 58 9.07 11.22 -5.80
N ILE A 59 9.50 11.01 -7.02
CA ILE A 59 10.87 11.26 -7.43
C ILE A 59 10.86 12.30 -8.53
N GLU A 60 11.55 13.41 -8.30
CA GLU A 60 11.66 14.46 -9.29
C GLU A 60 13.10 14.52 -9.77
N ASN A 61 13.26 14.52 -11.06
CA ASN A 61 14.59 14.61 -11.68
C ASN A 61 14.49 15.55 -12.87
N GLY A 62 14.81 16.81 -12.64
CA GLY A 62 14.61 17.82 -13.63
C GLY A 62 13.14 18.01 -13.93
N ASN A 63 12.77 17.81 -15.19
CA ASN A 63 11.37 17.94 -15.59
C ASN A 63 10.63 16.61 -15.56
N ILE A 64 11.30 15.57 -15.12
CA ILE A 64 10.71 14.23 -15.11
C ILE A 64 10.26 13.89 -13.70
N ILE A 65 9.01 13.45 -13.58
CA ILE A 65 8.46 13.04 -12.30
C ILE A 65 8.07 11.57 -12.42
N ARG A 66 8.52 10.78 -11.46
CA ARG A 66 8.17 9.38 -11.39
C ARG A 66 7.74 9.04 -9.98
N TYR A 67 7.10 7.90 -9.85
CA TYR A 67 6.63 7.43 -8.57
C TYR A 67 7.21 6.05 -8.33
N GLN A 68 7.52 5.75 -7.09
CA GLN A 68 8.20 4.53 -6.74
C GLN A 68 7.44 3.80 -5.65
N CYS A 69 7.35 2.48 -5.78
CA CYS A 69 6.78 1.65 -4.75
C CYS A 69 7.74 1.62 -3.57
N PRO A 70 7.27 1.96 -2.35
CA PRO A 70 8.17 1.98 -1.20
C PRO A 70 8.61 0.58 -0.77
N THR A 71 7.91 -0.45 -1.22
CA THR A 71 8.21 -1.81 -0.80
C THR A 71 9.24 -2.49 -1.68
N CYS A 72 9.08 -2.40 -3.00
CA CYS A 72 9.99 -3.11 -3.91
C CYS A 72 10.84 -2.20 -4.78
N GLY A 73 10.55 -0.91 -4.80
CA GLY A 73 11.35 0.03 -5.58
C GLY A 73 10.93 0.17 -7.04
N HIS A 74 9.87 -0.52 -7.45
CA HIS A 74 9.41 -0.43 -8.83
C HIS A 74 8.98 1.00 -9.17
N LEU A 75 9.32 1.45 -10.36
CA LEU A 75 9.03 2.82 -10.79
C LEU A 75 7.79 2.87 -11.65
N PHE A 76 6.99 3.90 -11.42
CA PHE A 76 5.77 4.14 -12.18
C PHE A 76 5.81 5.54 -12.78
N TRP A 77 5.13 5.69 -13.90
CA TRP A 77 4.96 7.00 -14.52
C TRP A 77 3.73 7.73 -13.99
N MET A 78 2.77 6.99 -13.44
CA MET A 78 1.51 7.56 -12.99
C MET A 78 1.40 7.51 -11.49
N LYS A 79 0.79 8.53 -10.91
CA LYS A 79 0.60 8.56 -9.46
C LYS A 79 -0.69 7.91 -9.01
N SER A 80 -1.51 7.44 -9.93
CA SER A 80 -2.83 6.90 -9.58
C SER A 80 -2.83 5.39 -9.41
N MET A 81 -1.67 4.81 -9.21
CA MET A 81 -1.58 3.37 -8.99
C MET A 81 -2.15 3.02 -7.62
N LEU A 82 -3.05 2.07 -7.59
CA LEU A 82 -3.66 1.62 -6.34
C LEU A 82 -2.93 0.42 -5.77
N SER A 83 -2.14 -0.27 -6.57
CA SER A 83 -1.33 -1.38 -6.11
C SER A 83 -0.12 -1.49 -7.02
N CYS A 84 0.95 -2.03 -6.48
CA CYS A 84 2.15 -2.26 -7.27
C CYS A 84 1.99 -3.57 -8.03
N GLU A 85 2.02 -3.49 -9.34
CA GLU A 85 1.87 -4.69 -10.15
C GLU A 85 3.08 -5.61 -10.04
N HIS A 86 4.18 -5.08 -9.53
CA HIS A 86 5.41 -5.86 -9.40
C HIS A 86 5.43 -6.68 -8.11
N CYS A 87 4.98 -6.13 -7.00
CA CYS A 87 5.07 -6.83 -5.72
C CYS A 87 3.74 -6.99 -5.00
N GLY A 88 2.68 -6.36 -5.48
CA GLY A 88 1.36 -6.50 -4.86
C GLY A 88 1.10 -5.56 -3.69
N GLN A 89 2.04 -4.65 -3.38
CA GLN A 89 1.82 -3.70 -2.31
C GLN A 89 0.66 -2.77 -2.65
N LEU A 90 -0.30 -2.64 -1.75
CA LEU A 90 -1.37 -1.67 -1.92
C LEU A 90 -0.82 -0.27 -1.70
N LEU A 91 -1.27 0.66 -2.52
CA LEU A 91 -0.67 1.98 -2.58
C LEU A 91 -1.70 3.09 -2.42
N ILE A 92 -1.22 4.22 -1.94
CA ILE A 92 -1.98 5.47 -1.87
C ILE A 92 -1.18 6.51 -2.64
N TYR A 93 -1.85 7.28 -3.45
CA TYR A 93 -1.21 8.39 -4.13
C TYR A 93 -1.87 9.68 -3.71
N GLY A 94 -1.28 10.79 -4.12
CA GLY A 94 -1.92 12.08 -3.93
C GLY A 94 -2.06 12.47 -2.50
N SER A 95 -1.00 12.45 -1.78
CA SER A 95 -1.03 12.93 -0.41
C SER A 95 -1.25 14.44 -0.42
N GLU A 96 -1.59 14.94 0.74
CA GLU A 96 -1.77 16.36 0.90
C GLU A 96 -0.50 17.14 0.57
N GLY A 97 0.62 16.51 0.59
CA GLY A 97 1.86 17.16 0.21
C GLY A 97 2.21 17.03 -1.25
N ASP A 98 1.44 16.29 -2.01
CA ASP A 98 1.76 15.98 -3.40
C ASP A 98 1.06 16.88 -4.40
N GLU A 99 0.15 17.66 -3.96
CA GLU A 99 -0.61 18.51 -4.87
C GLU A 99 0.12 19.72 -5.35
#